data_0fba41706dccc0c41f65ec1fb15a4e00
#
_entry.id   0fba41706dccc0c41f65ec1fb15a4e00
#
_cell.length_a   1.000
_cell.length_b   1.000
_cell.length_c   1.000
_cell.angle_alpha   90.00
_cell.angle_beta   90.00
_cell.angle_gamma   90.00
#
_symmetry.space_group_name_H-M   'P 1'
#
loop_
_entity.id
_entity.type
_entity.pdbx_description
1 polymer ?
#
loop_
_entity_poly.entity_id
_entity_poly.type
_entity_poly.pdbx_seq_one_letter_code
_entity_poly.pdbx_strand_id
1 'polypeptide(L)'
;MSKNPMKPRSYLVTDGLERAPARGMLRAVGMTDADWEKPQIGIASSWNEVTPCNLSLDRLAKASKKGSMGHEGMHFSLVSREVIADSVETVMEAERLDGMVTFAGCDKSLPGMMMAAARINVASVFVYAGSIMPGKVDGRDVTIIDAFEAVGACARGLISQEEVDKIERAICPGEGACGGMYTANTMASIGEALGLSLPGSAAPPSIDRRRDAYAIASGAAVVNLIRQGIRTRDILTKQAFENAITILMALGGSTNAVLHLLAIAHEARVDLSMDDFHRVGSKVPLLGDLKPFGKYVMNDVDKIGGVPVVLKALLDAGLIHGDCMTVTGKTMAENLKEIAPPDPDGQILKAVSSPLATSGGITILGGSLVPEGAVTKVAGVGVDVFEGPARVFDREQGAMDALEDGTINAGDVVVIRYEGPKGGPGMREMLMITGAIKGAGLGKSVLLITDGRFSGGTTGLCVGHVSPEAVDGGPIALVRNGDRIRIDVKARTLDLLVDARELEERRKSFKPLPPRYTYGVLSKYVKLVGSASRGAVCD
;
A
#
# COMPACT_ATOMS: atom_id res chain seq x y z
N MET A 1 -41.19 4.38 19.38
CA MET A 1 -40.95 5.33 18.27
C MET A 1 -40.27 4.57 17.15
N SER A 2 -40.74 4.68 15.90
CA SER A 2 -40.04 4.06 14.76
C SER A 2 -38.70 4.76 14.59
N LYS A 3 -37.61 3.99 14.55
CA LYS A 3 -36.26 4.55 14.36
C LYS A 3 -36.20 5.21 12.98
N ASN A 4 -35.74 6.45 12.92
CA ASN A 4 -35.47 7.12 11.63
C ASN A 4 -34.38 6.32 10.87
N PRO A 5 -34.69 5.71 9.71
CA PRO A 5 -33.73 4.89 8.97
C PRO A 5 -32.50 5.67 8.49
N MET A 6 -32.61 7.01 8.40
CA MET A 6 -31.48 7.89 8.08
C MET A 6 -30.51 8.11 9.25
N LYS A 7 -30.90 7.70 10.48
CA LYS A 7 -30.08 7.84 11.70
C LYS A 7 -29.87 6.49 12.34
N PRO A 8 -29.18 5.53 11.69
CA PRO A 8 -29.02 4.16 12.19
C PRO A 8 -28.32 4.07 13.55
N ARG A 9 -27.53 5.08 13.93
CA ARG A 9 -26.71 5.10 15.15
C ARG A 9 -26.87 6.39 15.97
N SER A 10 -26.84 7.57 15.35
CA SER A 10 -26.81 8.87 16.04
C SER A 10 -28.08 9.19 16.82
N TYR A 11 -29.20 8.48 16.58
CA TYR A 11 -30.39 8.59 17.43
C TYR A 11 -30.06 8.30 18.90
N LEU A 12 -29.04 7.47 19.20
CA LEU A 12 -28.57 7.19 20.57
C LEU A 12 -27.98 8.41 21.27
N VAL A 13 -27.56 9.43 20.53
CA VAL A 13 -26.95 10.67 21.05
C VAL A 13 -27.92 11.84 21.02
N THR A 14 -28.79 11.91 20.01
CA THR A 14 -29.60 13.10 19.74
C THR A 14 -31.09 12.98 20.10
N ASP A 15 -31.64 11.77 20.23
CA ASP A 15 -33.08 11.58 20.38
C ASP A 15 -33.48 11.25 21.82
N GLY A 16 -34.63 11.77 22.24
CA GLY A 16 -35.16 11.56 23.59
C GLY A 16 -34.80 12.67 24.60
N LEU A 17 -35.58 12.73 25.66
CA LEU A 17 -35.41 13.78 26.70
C LEU A 17 -34.08 13.61 27.43
N GLU A 18 -33.68 12.38 27.71
CA GLU A 18 -32.44 12.01 28.40
C GLU A 18 -31.17 12.43 27.64
N ARG A 19 -31.29 12.77 26.35
CA ARG A 19 -30.17 13.26 25.51
C ARG A 19 -30.05 14.79 25.46
N ALA A 20 -30.86 15.52 26.24
CA ALA A 20 -30.75 16.98 26.34
C ALA A 20 -29.35 17.48 26.71
N PRO A 21 -28.58 16.83 27.65
CA PRO A 21 -27.20 17.24 27.91
C PRO A 21 -26.28 17.09 26.69
N ALA A 22 -26.38 15.98 25.96
CA ALA A 22 -25.58 15.75 24.74
C ALA A 22 -25.90 16.80 23.66
N ARG A 23 -27.19 17.04 23.38
CA ARG A 23 -27.59 18.12 22.46
C ARG A 23 -27.12 19.49 22.91
N GLY A 24 -27.12 19.76 24.22
CA GLY A 24 -26.58 21.04 24.78
C GLY A 24 -25.12 21.24 24.43
N MET A 25 -24.28 20.18 24.49
CA MET A 25 -22.87 20.21 24.08
C MET A 25 -22.74 20.40 22.57
N LEU A 26 -23.55 19.68 21.77
CA LEU A 26 -23.53 19.79 20.31
C LEU A 26 -23.96 21.16 19.82
N ARG A 27 -24.85 21.85 20.54
CA ARG A 27 -25.21 23.27 20.27
C ARG A 27 -24.02 24.22 20.44
N ALA A 28 -23.10 23.94 21.37
CA ALA A 28 -21.90 24.75 21.57
C ALA A 28 -20.94 24.69 20.36
N VAL A 29 -21.02 23.64 19.53
CA VAL A 29 -20.28 23.52 18.26
C VAL A 29 -21.12 23.93 17.04
N GLY A 30 -22.27 24.60 17.25
CA GLY A 30 -23.06 25.22 16.21
C GLY A 30 -24.23 24.38 15.66
N MET A 31 -24.53 23.20 16.23
CA MET A 31 -25.66 22.39 15.79
C MET A 31 -26.99 22.95 16.29
N THR A 32 -28.03 22.76 15.51
CA THR A 32 -29.39 23.30 15.75
C THR A 32 -30.45 22.21 15.80
N ASP A 33 -31.69 22.54 16.10
CA ASP A 33 -32.82 21.61 16.12
C ASP A 33 -33.00 20.90 14.75
N ALA A 34 -32.74 21.60 13.64
CA ALA A 34 -32.80 21.06 12.31
C ALA A 34 -31.75 19.96 12.03
N ASP A 35 -30.69 19.87 12.85
CA ASP A 35 -29.62 18.91 12.68
C ASP A 35 -29.91 17.59 13.38
N TRP A 36 -30.85 17.57 14.35
CA TRP A 36 -31.28 16.33 15.03
C TRP A 36 -32.02 15.38 14.12
N GLU A 37 -32.62 15.86 13.04
CA GLU A 37 -33.33 15.05 12.06
C GLU A 37 -32.41 14.45 10.98
N LYS A 38 -31.15 14.88 10.93
CA LYS A 38 -30.17 14.49 9.94
C LYS A 38 -29.24 13.38 10.44
N PRO A 39 -28.69 12.52 9.54
CA PRO A 39 -27.59 11.64 9.89
C PRO A 39 -26.36 12.45 10.32
N GLN A 40 -25.62 11.93 11.29
CA GLN A 40 -24.36 12.51 11.75
C GLN A 40 -23.20 11.85 10.99
N ILE A 41 -22.49 12.61 10.16
CA ILE A 41 -21.41 12.12 9.31
C ILE A 41 -20.06 12.55 9.87
N GLY A 42 -19.21 11.58 10.17
CA GLY A 42 -17.81 11.80 10.57
C GLY A 42 -16.94 12.12 9.36
N ILE A 43 -16.05 13.11 9.47
CA ILE A 43 -14.99 13.36 8.49
C ILE A 43 -13.67 12.98 9.15
N ALA A 44 -13.07 11.87 8.70
CA ALA A 44 -11.78 11.42 9.17
C ALA A 44 -10.71 11.77 8.13
N SER A 45 -9.70 12.54 8.55
CA SER A 45 -8.60 12.98 7.67
C SER A 45 -7.25 12.63 8.27
N SER A 46 -6.36 12.09 7.45
CA SER A 46 -4.96 11.88 7.80
C SER A 46 -4.11 13.15 7.62
N TRP A 47 -4.76 14.29 7.64
CA TRP A 47 -4.15 15.59 7.52
C TRP A 47 -2.88 15.79 8.35
N ASN A 48 -1.81 16.29 7.74
CA ASN A 48 -0.56 16.68 8.37
C ASN A 48 0.31 17.61 7.49
N GLU A 49 0.99 18.69 8.00
CA GLU A 49 1.93 19.59 7.28
C GLU A 49 3.38 19.07 7.26
N VAL A 50 3.64 17.77 7.40
CA VAL A 50 4.96 17.12 7.40
C VAL A 50 5.23 16.33 6.12
N THR A 51 4.22 16.01 5.25
CA THR A 51 4.42 15.43 3.91
C THR A 51 3.65 16.15 2.82
N PRO A 52 4.22 16.32 1.61
CA PRO A 52 3.48 16.83 0.45
C PRO A 52 2.23 15.98 0.14
N CYS A 53 2.26 14.68 0.44
CA CYS A 53 1.16 13.74 0.21
C CYS A 53 -0.16 14.13 0.88
N ASN A 54 -0.11 14.81 2.02
CA ASN A 54 -1.28 15.16 2.81
C ASN A 54 -1.59 16.66 2.80
N LEU A 55 -0.78 17.50 2.13
CA LEU A 55 -0.99 18.96 2.08
C LEU A 55 -2.35 19.34 1.49
N SER A 56 -2.77 18.72 0.41
CA SER A 56 -4.07 18.96 -0.21
C SER A 56 -5.25 18.63 0.72
N LEU A 57 -5.02 17.77 1.71
CA LEU A 57 -6.03 17.41 2.69
C LEU A 57 -6.42 18.55 3.64
N ASP A 58 -5.67 19.67 3.71
CA ASP A 58 -6.12 20.89 4.41
C ASP A 58 -7.23 21.61 3.65
N ARG A 59 -7.03 21.82 2.38
CA ARG A 59 -8.09 22.33 1.51
C ARG A 59 -9.29 21.38 1.53
N LEU A 60 -9.05 20.08 1.64
CA LEU A 60 -10.04 19.00 1.74
C LEU A 60 -10.44 18.72 3.20
N ALA A 61 -9.55 18.92 4.18
CA ALA A 61 -9.72 18.82 5.65
C ALA A 61 -8.44 19.20 6.45
N LYS A 62 -7.95 20.43 6.38
CA LYS A 62 -6.74 21.03 7.05
C LYS A 62 -5.49 20.20 7.41
N ALA A 63 -4.36 20.52 6.85
CA ALA A 63 -3.08 19.86 6.49
C ALA A 63 -1.97 19.61 7.54
N SER A 64 -1.05 18.63 7.38
CA SER A 64 0.26 18.45 8.06
C SER A 64 1.27 17.45 7.43
N LYS A 65 2.58 17.59 7.63
CA LYS A 65 3.78 17.04 6.92
C LYS A 65 4.42 15.78 7.50
N LYS A 66 5.18 14.96 6.69
CA LYS A 66 6.11 13.91 7.18
C LYS A 66 7.26 13.59 6.21
N GLY A 67 8.53 13.63 6.68
CA GLY A 67 9.69 13.08 5.99
C GLY A 67 10.39 12.06 6.89
N SER A 68 10.11 10.75 6.74
CA SER A 68 10.70 9.69 7.59
C SER A 68 11.48 8.62 6.83
N MET A 69 11.65 8.75 5.49
CA MET A 69 12.42 7.79 4.68
C MET A 69 13.92 7.86 4.99
N GLY A 70 14.56 6.70 5.11
CA GLY A 70 16.00 6.57 5.30
C GLY A 70 16.51 6.71 6.74
N HIS A 71 15.64 6.80 7.75
CA HIS A 71 16.04 6.86 9.15
C HIS A 71 15.11 6.07 10.09
N GLU A 72 15.43 6.00 11.39
CA GLU A 72 14.67 5.23 12.40
C GLU A 72 13.18 5.58 12.49
N GLY A 73 12.74 6.75 12.06
CA GLY A 73 11.33 7.13 11.95
C GLY A 73 10.50 6.22 11.05
N MET A 74 11.15 5.46 10.14
CA MET A 74 10.46 4.54 9.25
C MET A 74 9.82 3.35 9.98
N HIS A 75 10.26 2.98 11.18
CA HIS A 75 9.61 2.00 12.04
C HIS A 75 8.17 2.39 12.42
N PHE A 76 7.88 3.68 12.51
CA PHE A 76 6.53 4.18 12.80
C PHE A 76 5.59 4.19 11.59
N SER A 77 6.12 3.99 10.38
CA SER A 77 5.35 4.09 9.14
C SER A 77 4.21 3.07 9.08
N LEU A 78 4.47 1.77 9.23
CA LEU A 78 3.39 0.77 9.21
C LEU A 78 2.54 0.82 10.49
N VAL A 79 3.14 1.09 11.63
CA VAL A 79 2.43 1.25 12.91
C VAL A 79 1.38 2.35 12.83
N SER A 80 1.62 3.43 12.06
CA SER A 80 0.64 4.49 11.85
C SER A 80 -0.64 3.99 11.16
N ARG A 81 -0.60 2.91 10.39
CA ARG A 81 -1.79 2.28 9.80
C ARG A 81 -2.77 1.82 10.87
N GLU A 82 -2.28 1.11 11.90
CA GLU A 82 -3.08 0.64 13.03
C GLU A 82 -3.59 1.82 13.88
N VAL A 83 -2.69 2.75 14.25
CA VAL A 83 -3.05 3.94 15.04
C VAL A 83 -4.13 4.79 14.35
N ILE A 84 -4.09 4.91 13.02
CA ILE A 84 -5.13 5.60 12.26
C ILE A 84 -6.45 4.84 12.36
N ALA A 85 -6.45 3.53 12.15
CA ALA A 85 -7.66 2.72 12.25
C ALA A 85 -8.27 2.81 13.65
N ASP A 86 -7.46 2.65 14.70
CA ASP A 86 -7.89 2.73 16.10
C ASP A 86 -8.44 4.11 16.48
N SER A 87 -7.78 5.20 16.02
CA SER A 87 -8.23 6.56 16.33
C SER A 87 -9.56 6.91 15.66
N VAL A 88 -9.73 6.50 14.40
CA VAL A 88 -11.00 6.71 13.68
C VAL A 88 -12.11 5.88 14.32
N GLU A 89 -11.87 4.61 14.62
CA GLU A 89 -12.81 3.74 15.33
C GLU A 89 -13.25 4.36 16.65
N THR A 90 -12.29 4.81 17.47
CA THR A 90 -12.55 5.39 18.79
C THR A 90 -13.53 6.55 18.71
N VAL A 91 -13.33 7.48 17.77
CA VAL A 91 -14.24 8.63 17.61
C VAL A 91 -15.58 8.22 17.04
N MET A 92 -15.59 7.40 15.97
CA MET A 92 -16.82 6.97 15.32
C MET A 92 -17.73 6.17 16.26
N GLU A 93 -17.16 5.34 17.13
CA GLU A 93 -17.91 4.56 18.10
C GLU A 93 -18.35 5.41 19.30
N ALA A 94 -17.49 6.27 19.82
CA ALA A 94 -17.83 7.16 20.93
C ALA A 94 -18.98 8.11 20.58
N GLU A 95 -18.92 8.74 19.43
CA GLU A 95 -19.92 9.73 18.96
C GLU A 95 -21.10 9.09 18.22
N ARG A 96 -21.08 7.76 18.02
CA ARG A 96 -22.13 6.97 17.33
C ARG A 96 -22.52 7.54 15.97
N LEU A 97 -21.51 7.95 15.19
CA LEU A 97 -21.73 8.54 13.88
C LEU A 97 -22.32 7.53 12.88
N ASP A 98 -23.21 8.00 12.00
CA ASP A 98 -24.02 7.17 11.10
C ASP A 98 -23.27 6.72 9.85
N GLY A 99 -22.28 7.50 9.42
CA GLY A 99 -21.46 7.23 8.24
C GLY A 99 -20.20 8.08 8.28
N MET A 100 -19.30 7.87 7.33
CA MET A 100 -18.07 8.65 7.27
C MET A 100 -17.53 8.86 5.86
N VAL A 101 -16.80 9.97 5.68
CA VAL A 101 -15.88 10.20 4.56
C VAL A 101 -14.47 10.17 5.11
N THR A 102 -13.61 9.35 4.53
CA THR A 102 -12.20 9.23 4.96
C THR A 102 -11.29 9.81 3.89
N PHE A 103 -10.34 10.67 4.31
CA PHE A 103 -9.37 11.33 3.44
C PHE A 103 -7.95 10.84 3.75
N ALA A 104 -7.21 10.41 2.73
CA ALA A 104 -5.82 9.97 2.89
C ALA A 104 -4.97 10.29 1.67
N GLY A 105 -3.68 10.61 1.90
CA GLY A 105 -2.72 10.95 0.84
C GLY A 105 -1.43 10.13 0.88
N CYS A 106 -1.10 9.46 1.99
CA CYS A 106 0.19 8.79 2.17
C CYS A 106 0.03 7.28 2.30
N ASP A 107 1.08 6.53 1.95
CA ASP A 107 1.19 5.07 1.85
C ASP A 107 0.44 4.25 2.91
N LYS A 108 0.47 4.69 4.17
CA LYS A 108 -0.10 3.95 5.30
C LYS A 108 -1.40 4.55 5.79
N SER A 109 -1.66 5.82 5.45
CA SER A 109 -2.95 6.43 5.77
C SER A 109 -4.07 5.90 4.88
N LEU A 110 -3.78 5.57 3.59
CA LEU A 110 -4.80 4.97 2.73
C LEU A 110 -5.32 3.64 3.30
N PRO A 111 -4.46 2.62 3.51
CA PRO A 111 -4.95 1.36 4.08
C PRO A 111 -5.49 1.53 5.51
N GLY A 112 -4.92 2.39 6.35
CA GLY A 112 -5.44 2.65 7.70
C GLY A 112 -6.88 3.18 7.70
N MET A 113 -7.21 4.10 6.78
CA MET A 113 -8.57 4.61 6.61
C MET A 113 -9.52 3.55 6.04
N MET A 114 -9.05 2.70 5.12
CA MET A 114 -9.84 1.60 4.57
C MET A 114 -10.08 0.50 5.64
N MET A 115 -9.08 0.20 6.49
CA MET A 115 -9.23 -0.68 7.64
C MET A 115 -10.27 -0.15 8.63
N ALA A 116 -10.20 1.14 9.00
CA ALA A 116 -11.22 1.77 9.85
C ALA A 116 -12.63 1.62 9.26
N ALA A 117 -12.78 1.91 7.96
CA ALA A 117 -14.07 1.78 7.26
C ALA A 117 -14.60 0.33 7.32
N ALA A 118 -13.74 -0.66 7.08
CA ALA A 118 -14.07 -2.07 7.14
C ALA A 118 -14.46 -2.53 8.55
N ARG A 119 -13.68 -2.10 9.56
CA ARG A 119 -13.86 -2.47 10.97
C ARG A 119 -15.16 -1.92 11.55
N ILE A 120 -15.42 -0.64 11.37
CA ILE A 120 -16.60 0.07 11.90
C ILE A 120 -17.88 -0.35 11.16
N ASN A 121 -17.76 -0.62 9.86
CA ASN A 121 -18.84 -1.10 9.00
C ASN A 121 -20.09 -0.20 8.97
N VAL A 122 -19.90 1.09 8.84
CA VAL A 122 -20.95 2.07 8.51
C VAL A 122 -20.91 2.41 7.02
N ALA A 123 -21.86 3.19 6.52
CA ALA A 123 -21.79 3.77 5.18
C ALA A 123 -20.54 4.65 5.07
N SER A 124 -19.61 4.30 4.18
CA SER A 124 -18.31 4.99 4.11
C SER A 124 -17.86 5.20 2.67
N VAL A 125 -17.21 6.34 2.41
CA VAL A 125 -16.55 6.64 1.13
C VAL A 125 -15.10 7.04 1.42
N PHE A 126 -14.17 6.42 0.68
CA PHE A 126 -12.75 6.74 0.74
C PHE A 126 -12.39 7.76 -0.34
N VAL A 127 -11.63 8.80 0.04
CA VAL A 127 -11.16 9.87 -0.85
C VAL A 127 -9.64 9.96 -0.81
N TYR A 128 -9.02 9.76 -1.95
CA TYR A 128 -7.57 9.92 -2.12
C TYR A 128 -7.20 11.40 -2.34
N ALA A 129 -6.08 11.83 -1.76
CA ALA A 129 -5.58 13.21 -1.87
C ALA A 129 -4.99 13.58 -3.25
N GLY A 130 -4.65 12.60 -4.06
CA GLY A 130 -4.04 12.79 -5.38
C GLY A 130 -2.51 12.69 -5.37
N SER A 131 -1.95 12.43 -6.55
CA SER A 131 -0.51 12.35 -6.78
C SER A 131 0.11 13.74 -6.99
N ILE A 132 1.41 13.85 -6.66
CA ILE A 132 2.23 15.02 -7.01
C ILE A 132 2.51 15.05 -8.51
N MET A 133 2.67 16.24 -9.07
CA MET A 133 3.20 16.39 -10.42
C MET A 133 4.67 15.94 -10.48
N PRO A 134 5.14 15.32 -11.56
CA PRO A 134 6.57 15.05 -11.71
C PRO A 134 7.36 16.37 -11.79
N GLY A 135 8.57 16.36 -11.23
CA GLY A 135 9.53 17.44 -11.44
C GLY A 135 10.19 17.36 -12.81
N LYS A 136 10.98 18.37 -13.17
CA LYS A 136 11.70 18.44 -14.45
C LYS A 136 13.18 18.73 -14.23
N VAL A 137 14.05 17.90 -14.81
CA VAL A 137 15.50 18.16 -14.92
C VAL A 137 15.90 17.92 -16.37
N ASP A 138 16.44 18.92 -17.02
CA ASP A 138 16.89 18.89 -18.42
C ASP A 138 15.82 18.32 -19.39
N GLY A 139 14.55 18.72 -19.20
CA GLY A 139 13.40 18.27 -19.99
C GLY A 139 12.87 16.88 -19.62
N ARG A 140 13.54 16.12 -18.77
CA ARG A 140 13.15 14.78 -18.30
C ARG A 140 12.32 14.86 -17.03
N ASP A 141 11.27 14.05 -16.93
CA ASP A 141 10.46 13.90 -15.72
C ASP A 141 11.25 13.15 -14.64
N VAL A 142 11.32 13.76 -13.45
CA VAL A 142 11.97 13.19 -12.25
C VAL A 142 10.99 13.04 -11.10
N THR A 143 11.22 12.02 -10.28
CA THR A 143 10.42 11.68 -9.11
C THR A 143 11.34 11.43 -7.92
N ILE A 144 10.78 11.19 -6.73
CA ILE A 144 11.55 10.86 -5.51
C ILE A 144 12.53 9.69 -5.72
N ILE A 145 12.21 8.72 -6.58
CA ILE A 145 13.08 7.56 -6.84
C ILE A 145 14.35 7.99 -7.58
N ASP A 146 14.23 8.96 -8.50
CA ASP A 146 15.39 9.49 -9.22
C ASP A 146 16.43 10.09 -8.26
N ALA A 147 16.02 10.64 -7.10
CA ALA A 147 16.96 11.13 -6.08
C ALA A 147 17.68 9.98 -5.36
N PHE A 148 16.98 8.89 -4.98
CA PHE A 148 17.66 7.73 -4.36
C PHE A 148 18.64 7.06 -5.32
N GLU A 149 18.28 6.94 -6.59
CA GLU A 149 19.20 6.42 -7.63
C GLU A 149 20.40 7.35 -7.83
N ALA A 150 20.19 8.66 -7.82
CA ALA A 150 21.26 9.66 -7.95
C ALA A 150 22.25 9.59 -6.78
N VAL A 151 21.78 9.41 -5.54
CA VAL A 151 22.66 9.23 -4.37
C VAL A 151 23.54 7.99 -4.54
N GLY A 152 22.97 6.85 -4.95
CA GLY A 152 23.72 5.63 -5.23
C GLY A 152 24.76 5.78 -6.37
N ALA A 153 24.39 6.49 -7.43
CA ALA A 153 25.29 6.76 -8.55
C ALA A 153 26.44 7.72 -8.14
N CYS A 154 26.14 8.74 -7.35
CA CYS A 154 27.14 9.68 -6.82
C CYS A 154 28.14 8.99 -5.89
N ALA A 155 27.69 8.12 -5.00
CA ALA A 155 28.55 7.33 -4.10
C ALA A 155 29.57 6.46 -4.89
N ARG A 156 29.27 6.08 -6.13
CA ARG A 156 30.17 5.35 -7.03
C ARG A 156 30.94 6.26 -8.00
N GLY A 157 30.81 7.59 -7.89
CA GLY A 157 31.47 8.55 -8.77
C GLY A 157 30.95 8.58 -10.22
N LEU A 158 29.74 8.05 -10.47
CA LEU A 158 29.13 8.01 -11.79
C LEU A 158 28.47 9.34 -12.18
N ILE A 159 28.03 10.12 -11.20
CA ILE A 159 27.52 11.50 -11.36
C ILE A 159 28.10 12.41 -10.28
N SER A 160 28.06 13.71 -10.52
CA SER A 160 28.56 14.72 -9.57
C SER A 160 27.53 15.02 -8.47
N GLN A 161 28.00 15.58 -7.36
CA GLN A 161 27.12 16.13 -6.31
C GLN A 161 26.20 17.24 -6.86
N GLU A 162 26.67 18.04 -7.81
CA GLU A 162 25.87 19.10 -8.44
C GLU A 162 24.66 18.53 -9.22
N GLU A 163 24.82 17.36 -9.86
CA GLU A 163 23.69 16.67 -10.50
C GLU A 163 22.69 16.14 -9.48
N VAL A 164 23.15 15.59 -8.34
CA VAL A 164 22.27 15.20 -7.23
C VAL A 164 21.47 16.41 -6.73
N ASP A 165 22.12 17.56 -6.53
CA ASP A 165 21.49 18.80 -6.07
C ASP A 165 20.41 19.33 -7.06
N LYS A 166 20.63 19.18 -8.36
CA LYS A 166 19.63 19.54 -9.39
C LYS A 166 18.39 18.66 -9.29
N ILE A 167 18.60 17.35 -9.14
CA ILE A 167 17.51 16.37 -9.00
C ILE A 167 16.74 16.63 -7.70
N GLU A 168 17.41 16.79 -6.55
CA GLU A 168 16.82 17.06 -5.25
C GLU A 168 15.86 18.24 -5.29
N ARG A 169 16.25 19.36 -5.92
CA ARG A 169 15.43 20.57 -6.01
C ARG A 169 14.21 20.42 -6.91
N ALA A 170 14.20 19.42 -7.79
CA ALA A 170 13.14 19.23 -8.78
C ALA A 170 12.10 18.18 -8.39
N ILE A 171 12.46 17.14 -7.64
CA ILE A 171 11.63 15.92 -7.45
C ILE A 171 10.27 16.13 -6.78
N CYS A 172 10.09 17.22 -6.03
CA CYS A 172 8.85 17.50 -5.29
C CYS A 172 8.35 18.92 -5.57
N PRO A 173 7.77 19.21 -6.75
CA PRO A 173 7.39 20.56 -7.16
C PRO A 173 6.12 21.10 -6.50
N GLY A 174 5.52 20.40 -5.53
CA GLY A 174 4.30 20.83 -4.87
C GLY A 174 3.70 19.77 -3.95
N GLU A 175 2.37 19.82 -3.79
CA GLU A 175 1.61 18.89 -2.96
C GLU A 175 1.21 17.61 -3.71
N GLY A 176 0.96 16.52 -2.99
CA GLY A 176 0.49 15.24 -3.50
C GLY A 176 1.35 14.05 -3.07
N ALA A 177 0.81 12.86 -3.21
CA ALA A 177 1.53 11.60 -3.01
C ALA A 177 2.53 11.36 -4.15
N CYS A 178 3.51 10.47 -3.94
CA CYS A 178 4.52 10.14 -4.96
C CYS A 178 3.89 9.80 -6.32
N GLY A 179 4.43 10.35 -7.43
CA GLY A 179 3.78 10.32 -8.75
C GLY A 179 3.77 8.95 -9.46
N GLY A 180 4.72 8.04 -9.18
CA GLY A 180 4.75 6.71 -9.79
C GLY A 180 3.70 5.75 -9.23
N MET A 181 3.59 4.54 -9.83
CA MET A 181 2.73 3.45 -9.33
C MET A 181 3.38 2.80 -8.09
N TYR A 182 3.67 3.65 -7.09
CA TYR A 182 4.16 3.28 -5.79
C TYR A 182 2.97 2.99 -4.85
N THR A 183 3.21 2.83 -3.55
CA THR A 183 2.17 2.33 -2.65
C THR A 183 0.91 3.20 -2.61
N ALA A 184 1.05 4.55 -2.59
CA ALA A 184 -0.11 5.44 -2.51
C ALA A 184 -1.02 5.34 -3.74
N ASN A 185 -0.48 5.46 -4.97
CA ASN A 185 -1.27 5.34 -6.20
C ASN A 185 -1.79 3.91 -6.41
N THR A 186 -1.03 2.88 -6.00
CA THR A 186 -1.52 1.50 -5.98
C THR A 186 -2.75 1.36 -5.09
N MET A 187 -2.69 1.86 -3.85
CA MET A 187 -3.82 1.77 -2.92
C MET A 187 -5.00 2.64 -3.34
N ALA A 188 -4.76 3.78 -4.02
CA ALA A 188 -5.83 4.60 -4.59
C ALA A 188 -6.56 3.86 -5.74
N SER A 189 -5.82 3.23 -6.65
CA SER A 189 -6.39 2.40 -7.72
C SER A 189 -7.15 1.19 -7.17
N ILE A 190 -6.61 0.56 -6.12
CA ILE A 190 -7.27 -0.50 -5.35
C ILE A 190 -8.58 0.01 -4.71
N GLY A 191 -8.60 1.23 -4.19
CA GLY A 191 -9.80 1.84 -3.60
C GLY A 191 -10.96 1.94 -4.60
N GLU A 192 -10.67 2.26 -5.87
CA GLU A 192 -11.67 2.21 -6.94
C GLU A 192 -12.09 0.78 -7.28
N ALA A 193 -11.13 -0.14 -7.39
CA ALA A 193 -11.42 -1.55 -7.72
C ALA A 193 -12.21 -2.28 -6.62
N LEU A 194 -11.97 -1.94 -5.35
CA LEU A 194 -12.77 -2.40 -4.21
C LEU A 194 -14.18 -1.79 -4.19
N GLY A 195 -14.42 -0.72 -4.94
CA GLY A 195 -15.67 0.03 -4.90
C GLY A 195 -15.78 1.02 -3.73
N LEU A 196 -14.69 1.29 -2.98
CA LEU A 196 -14.68 2.21 -1.82
C LEU A 196 -14.52 3.69 -2.19
N SER A 197 -14.09 3.99 -3.42
CA SER A 197 -13.89 5.33 -3.95
C SER A 197 -14.82 5.61 -5.11
N LEU A 198 -15.13 6.88 -5.34
CA LEU A 198 -15.85 7.28 -6.54
C LEU A 198 -15.02 6.96 -7.80
N PRO A 199 -15.63 6.42 -8.86
CA PRO A 199 -14.92 6.09 -10.08
C PRO A 199 -14.20 7.29 -10.69
N GLY A 200 -12.96 7.10 -11.12
CA GLY A 200 -12.10 8.15 -11.70
C GLY A 200 -11.42 9.06 -10.66
N SER A 201 -11.65 8.84 -9.36
CA SER A 201 -11.10 9.70 -8.31
C SER A 201 -9.64 9.40 -7.97
N ALA A 202 -9.06 8.26 -8.34
CA ALA A 202 -7.69 7.89 -7.99
C ALA A 202 -6.63 8.66 -8.80
N ALA A 203 -6.86 8.90 -10.09
CA ALA A 203 -5.83 9.38 -11.01
C ALA A 203 -5.57 10.90 -11.01
N PRO A 204 -6.57 11.80 -10.85
CA PRO A 204 -6.32 13.23 -10.87
C PRO A 204 -5.24 13.67 -9.88
N PRO A 205 -4.31 14.57 -10.27
CA PRO A 205 -3.27 15.04 -9.36
C PRO A 205 -3.84 15.87 -8.21
N SER A 206 -3.05 16.05 -7.15
CA SER A 206 -3.45 16.73 -5.92
C SER A 206 -3.90 18.18 -6.15
N ILE A 207 -3.25 18.89 -7.08
CA ILE A 207 -3.55 20.28 -7.44
C ILE A 207 -4.78 20.46 -8.33
N ASP A 208 -5.38 19.37 -8.81
CA ASP A 208 -6.52 19.42 -9.73
C ASP A 208 -7.81 19.77 -8.99
N ARG A 209 -8.58 20.73 -9.52
CA ARG A 209 -9.86 21.16 -8.95
C ARG A 209 -10.94 20.07 -8.94
N ARG A 210 -10.81 19.04 -9.78
CA ARG A 210 -11.71 17.87 -9.73
C ARG A 210 -11.69 17.19 -8.36
N ARG A 211 -10.61 17.35 -7.57
CA ARG A 211 -10.52 16.86 -6.19
C ARG A 211 -11.62 17.42 -5.29
N ASP A 212 -11.91 18.70 -5.43
CA ASP A 212 -12.97 19.36 -4.63
C ASP A 212 -14.35 18.80 -5.01
N ALA A 213 -14.58 18.58 -6.31
CA ALA A 213 -15.82 17.95 -6.79
C ALA A 213 -15.97 16.52 -6.27
N TYR A 214 -14.90 15.71 -6.27
CA TYR A 214 -14.92 14.35 -5.69
C TYR A 214 -15.19 14.37 -4.19
N ALA A 215 -14.61 15.32 -3.44
CA ALA A 215 -14.87 15.45 -2.00
C ALA A 215 -16.34 15.76 -1.72
N ILE A 216 -16.93 16.71 -2.45
CA ILE A 216 -18.36 17.06 -2.34
C ILE A 216 -19.25 15.86 -2.72
N ALA A 217 -18.96 15.23 -3.84
CA ALA A 217 -19.71 14.06 -4.32
C ALA A 217 -19.62 12.88 -3.35
N SER A 218 -18.47 12.70 -2.67
CA SER A 218 -18.30 11.66 -1.65
C SER A 218 -19.20 11.88 -0.44
N GLY A 219 -19.38 13.14 -0.01
CA GLY A 219 -20.35 13.47 1.03
C GLY A 219 -21.79 13.11 0.64
N ALA A 220 -22.20 13.42 -0.59
CA ALA A 220 -23.51 13.03 -1.11
C ALA A 220 -23.66 11.50 -1.23
N ALA A 221 -22.60 10.81 -1.64
CA ALA A 221 -22.59 9.35 -1.76
C ALA A 221 -22.80 8.66 -0.41
N VAL A 222 -22.15 9.10 0.68
CA VAL A 222 -22.37 8.55 2.04
C VAL A 222 -23.84 8.67 2.45
N VAL A 223 -24.46 9.82 2.22
CA VAL A 223 -25.89 10.01 2.54
C VAL A 223 -26.78 9.07 1.70
N ASN A 224 -26.42 8.85 0.44
CA ASN A 224 -27.14 7.91 -0.43
C ASN A 224 -26.97 6.46 0.04
N LEU A 225 -25.76 6.06 0.46
CA LEU A 225 -25.50 4.72 1.02
C LEU A 225 -26.33 4.49 2.29
N ILE A 226 -26.40 5.47 3.22
CA ILE A 226 -27.25 5.38 4.41
C ILE A 226 -28.73 5.16 4.00
N ARG A 227 -29.20 5.92 3.00
CA ARG A 227 -30.59 5.80 2.51
C ARG A 227 -30.89 4.44 1.91
N GLN A 228 -29.91 3.83 1.24
CA GLN A 228 -30.01 2.48 0.67
C GLN A 228 -29.72 1.36 1.66
N GLY A 229 -29.25 1.67 2.87
CA GLY A 229 -28.84 0.69 3.89
C GLY A 229 -27.55 -0.05 3.55
N ILE A 230 -26.71 0.49 2.65
CA ILE A 230 -25.46 -0.11 2.21
C ILE A 230 -24.33 0.32 3.16
N ARG A 231 -23.61 -0.67 3.69
CA ARG A 231 -22.46 -0.48 4.60
C ARG A 231 -21.17 -0.93 3.92
N THR A 232 -20.04 -0.60 4.51
CA THR A 232 -18.72 -0.88 3.93
C THR A 232 -18.51 -2.38 3.63
N ARG A 233 -18.94 -3.29 4.51
CA ARG A 233 -18.77 -4.74 4.28
C ARG A 233 -19.74 -5.31 3.24
N ASP A 234 -20.81 -4.61 2.89
CA ASP A 234 -21.68 -5.00 1.79
C ASP A 234 -20.98 -4.74 0.43
N ILE A 235 -19.97 -3.84 0.41
CA ILE A 235 -19.10 -3.53 -0.73
C ILE A 235 -17.86 -4.43 -0.72
N LEU A 236 -17.23 -4.61 0.44
CA LEU A 236 -15.99 -5.37 0.61
C LEU A 236 -16.23 -6.89 0.61
N THR A 237 -16.64 -7.42 -0.53
CA THR A 237 -16.85 -8.86 -0.74
C THR A 237 -15.57 -9.55 -1.23
N LYS A 238 -15.53 -10.88 -1.19
CA LYS A 238 -14.40 -11.66 -1.75
C LYS A 238 -14.12 -11.28 -3.21
N GLN A 239 -15.16 -11.11 -4.02
CA GLN A 239 -15.05 -10.69 -5.43
C GLN A 239 -14.47 -9.27 -5.55
N ALA A 240 -14.83 -8.35 -4.67
CA ALA A 240 -14.24 -7.01 -4.66
C ALA A 240 -12.72 -7.06 -4.37
N PHE A 241 -12.28 -7.94 -3.46
CA PHE A 241 -10.85 -8.18 -3.23
C PHE A 241 -10.17 -8.85 -4.45
N GLU A 242 -10.83 -9.73 -5.17
CA GLU A 242 -10.31 -10.30 -6.41
C GLU A 242 -10.14 -9.22 -7.49
N ASN A 243 -11.09 -8.27 -7.62
CA ASN A 243 -10.94 -7.09 -8.48
C ASN A 243 -9.74 -6.24 -8.07
N ALA A 244 -9.53 -6.04 -6.76
CA ALA A 244 -8.39 -5.30 -6.23
C ALA A 244 -7.04 -5.99 -6.52
N ILE A 245 -6.97 -7.32 -6.41
CA ILE A 245 -5.79 -8.10 -6.81
C ILE A 245 -5.56 -7.96 -8.32
N THR A 246 -6.62 -8.04 -9.12
CA THR A 246 -6.53 -7.94 -10.59
C THR A 246 -5.93 -6.60 -11.00
N ILE A 247 -6.40 -5.47 -10.46
CA ILE A 247 -5.84 -4.16 -10.81
C ILE A 247 -4.40 -3.99 -10.30
N LEU A 248 -4.07 -4.52 -9.12
CA LEU A 248 -2.72 -4.56 -8.60
C LEU A 248 -1.75 -5.24 -9.58
N MET A 249 -2.15 -6.38 -10.12
CA MET A 249 -1.36 -7.17 -11.06
C MET A 249 -1.25 -6.48 -12.43
N ALA A 250 -2.35 -5.96 -12.96
CA ALA A 250 -2.40 -5.29 -14.26
C ALA A 250 -1.58 -4.00 -14.32
N LEU A 251 -1.50 -3.24 -13.23
CA LEU A 251 -0.71 -2.01 -13.15
C LEU A 251 0.73 -2.23 -12.69
N GLY A 252 1.10 -3.44 -12.25
CA GLY A 252 2.42 -3.69 -11.67
C GLY A 252 2.69 -2.88 -10.42
N GLY A 253 1.71 -2.81 -9.52
CA GLY A 253 1.72 -1.96 -8.33
C GLY A 253 2.76 -2.35 -7.26
N SER A 254 2.62 -1.80 -6.09
CA SER A 254 3.53 -2.02 -4.95
C SER A 254 3.28 -3.36 -4.26
N THR A 255 4.34 -4.07 -3.88
CA THR A 255 4.27 -5.28 -3.03
C THR A 255 3.60 -5.01 -1.68
N ASN A 256 3.69 -3.78 -1.15
CA ASN A 256 2.98 -3.38 0.06
C ASN A 256 1.46 -3.60 -0.03
N ALA A 257 0.88 -3.57 -1.23
CA ALA A 257 -0.56 -3.77 -1.41
C ALA A 257 -1.00 -5.19 -1.02
N VAL A 258 -0.13 -6.20 -1.14
CA VAL A 258 -0.41 -7.56 -0.64
C VAL A 258 -0.67 -7.51 0.87
N LEU A 259 0.27 -6.91 1.62
CA LEU A 259 0.14 -6.74 3.07
C LEU A 259 -1.11 -5.94 3.45
N HIS A 260 -1.41 -4.88 2.69
CA HIS A 260 -2.53 -3.98 3.00
C HIS A 260 -3.88 -4.59 2.64
N LEU A 261 -4.00 -5.34 1.53
CA LEU A 261 -5.23 -6.04 1.17
C LEU A 261 -5.56 -7.14 2.17
N LEU A 262 -4.55 -7.91 2.64
CA LEU A 262 -4.74 -8.89 3.71
C LEU A 262 -5.26 -8.22 5.00
N ALA A 263 -4.70 -7.07 5.38
CA ALA A 263 -5.14 -6.33 6.56
C ALA A 263 -6.56 -5.77 6.41
N ILE A 264 -6.91 -5.19 5.25
CA ILE A 264 -8.26 -4.68 5.00
C ILE A 264 -9.28 -5.83 4.97
N ALA A 265 -8.91 -6.97 4.37
CA ALA A 265 -9.75 -8.17 4.34
C ALA A 265 -10.01 -8.73 5.74
N HIS A 266 -8.97 -8.76 6.60
CA HIS A 266 -9.11 -9.13 8.00
C HIS A 266 -10.18 -8.26 8.71
N GLU A 267 -10.08 -6.93 8.59
CA GLU A 267 -11.05 -5.99 9.16
C GLU A 267 -12.45 -6.11 8.53
N ALA A 268 -12.51 -6.43 7.26
CA ALA A 268 -13.77 -6.70 6.55
C ALA A 268 -14.39 -8.07 6.91
N ARG A 269 -13.64 -8.94 7.62
CA ARG A 269 -13.99 -10.33 7.90
C ARG A 269 -14.16 -11.18 6.65
N VAL A 270 -13.30 -10.90 5.64
CA VAL A 270 -13.22 -11.65 4.39
C VAL A 270 -12.02 -12.59 4.44
N ASP A 271 -12.24 -13.87 4.17
CA ASP A 271 -11.17 -14.86 4.09
C ASP A 271 -10.34 -14.63 2.82
N LEU A 272 -9.20 -13.94 2.98
CA LEU A 272 -8.23 -13.64 1.95
C LEU A 272 -6.86 -14.16 2.39
N SER A 273 -6.20 -14.89 1.49
CA SER A 273 -4.90 -15.51 1.74
C SER A 273 -3.87 -15.14 0.65
N MET A 274 -2.61 -15.45 0.90
CA MET A 274 -1.53 -15.30 -0.10
C MET A 274 -1.82 -16.12 -1.38
N ASP A 275 -2.48 -17.28 -1.26
CA ASP A 275 -2.84 -18.12 -2.40
C ASP A 275 -3.85 -17.45 -3.35
N ASP A 276 -4.73 -16.60 -2.84
CA ASP A 276 -5.66 -15.84 -3.68
C ASP A 276 -4.93 -14.90 -4.63
N PHE A 277 -3.84 -14.27 -4.17
CA PHE A 277 -3.00 -13.42 -5.04
C PHE A 277 -2.38 -14.21 -6.18
N HIS A 278 -1.99 -15.46 -5.94
CA HIS A 278 -1.53 -16.33 -7.01
C HIS A 278 -2.67 -16.76 -7.93
N ARG A 279 -3.76 -17.28 -7.37
CA ARG A 279 -4.92 -17.80 -8.13
C ARG A 279 -5.49 -16.75 -9.08
N VAL A 280 -5.63 -15.51 -8.60
CA VAL A 280 -6.14 -14.39 -9.41
C VAL A 280 -5.02 -13.88 -10.33
N GLY A 281 -3.85 -13.55 -9.77
CA GLY A 281 -2.77 -12.87 -10.47
C GLY A 281 -2.16 -13.66 -11.62
N SER A 282 -2.18 -15.01 -11.57
CA SER A 282 -1.69 -15.87 -12.65
C SER A 282 -2.46 -15.71 -13.97
N LYS A 283 -3.66 -15.16 -13.94
CA LYS A 283 -4.52 -14.95 -15.11
C LYS A 283 -4.46 -13.51 -15.64
N VAL A 284 -3.83 -12.61 -14.92
CA VAL A 284 -3.87 -11.18 -15.21
C VAL A 284 -2.57 -10.74 -15.89
N PRO A 285 -2.64 -10.18 -17.11
CA PRO A 285 -1.47 -9.64 -17.78
C PRO A 285 -1.04 -8.29 -17.19
N LEU A 286 0.24 -7.94 -17.37
CA LEU A 286 0.77 -6.62 -17.04
C LEU A 286 0.45 -5.63 -18.16
N LEU A 287 -0.31 -4.58 -17.85
CA LEU A 287 -0.78 -3.59 -18.82
C LEU A 287 -0.10 -2.21 -18.68
N GLY A 288 0.18 -1.77 -17.46
CA GLY A 288 0.71 -0.43 -17.19
C GLY A 288 2.22 -0.30 -17.39
N ASP A 289 2.68 0.58 -18.30
CA ASP A 289 4.11 0.94 -18.45
C ASP A 289 4.47 2.06 -17.44
N LEU A 290 4.36 1.76 -16.15
CA LEU A 290 4.39 2.74 -15.08
C LEU A 290 5.68 2.65 -14.24
N LYS A 291 6.22 3.82 -13.80
CA LYS A 291 7.33 3.84 -12.82
C LYS A 291 6.95 3.05 -11.56
N PRO A 292 7.86 2.26 -10.96
CA PRO A 292 9.33 2.37 -11.07
C PRO A 292 9.96 1.56 -12.22
N PHE A 293 9.31 0.57 -12.83
CA PHE A 293 9.89 -0.24 -13.88
C PHE A 293 9.65 0.32 -15.28
N GLY A 294 8.55 1.00 -15.49
CA GLY A 294 8.15 1.63 -16.74
C GLY A 294 8.48 3.11 -16.81
N LYS A 295 7.87 3.80 -17.76
CA LYS A 295 8.21 5.20 -18.14
C LYS A 295 7.29 6.22 -17.50
N TYR A 296 6.00 5.91 -17.36
CA TYR A 296 4.94 6.87 -17.08
C TYR A 296 4.62 6.95 -15.58
N VAL A 297 3.93 8.02 -15.19
CA VAL A 297 3.47 8.29 -13.82
C VAL A 297 1.94 8.35 -13.76
N MET A 298 1.36 8.43 -12.56
CA MET A 298 -0.10 8.44 -12.38
C MET A 298 -0.80 9.58 -13.10
N ASN A 299 -0.14 10.73 -13.23
CA ASN A 299 -0.57 11.87 -14.02
C ASN A 299 -0.81 11.55 -15.50
N ASP A 300 -0.02 10.62 -16.06
CA ASP A 300 -0.19 10.20 -17.44
C ASP A 300 -1.38 9.26 -17.58
N VAL A 301 -1.62 8.42 -16.58
CA VAL A 301 -2.84 7.59 -16.48
C VAL A 301 -4.09 8.47 -16.44
N ASP A 302 -4.06 9.58 -15.68
CA ASP A 302 -5.17 10.56 -15.65
C ASP A 302 -5.50 11.13 -17.03
N LYS A 303 -4.48 11.50 -17.82
CA LYS A 303 -4.66 12.08 -19.17
C LYS A 303 -5.40 11.17 -20.15
N ILE A 304 -5.32 9.87 -19.97
CA ILE A 304 -5.96 8.87 -20.84
C ILE A 304 -7.30 8.37 -20.31
N GLY A 305 -7.83 8.95 -19.21
CA GLY A 305 -9.14 8.61 -18.63
C GLY A 305 -9.08 7.91 -17.27
N GLY A 306 -7.89 7.74 -16.68
CA GLY A 306 -7.72 7.26 -15.31
C GLY A 306 -7.89 5.75 -15.13
N VAL A 307 -8.10 5.35 -13.86
CA VAL A 307 -8.31 3.95 -13.47
C VAL A 307 -9.53 3.29 -14.14
N PRO A 308 -10.63 3.99 -14.44
CA PRO A 308 -11.75 3.41 -15.17
C PRO A 308 -11.39 2.79 -16.53
N VAL A 309 -10.36 3.31 -17.23
CA VAL A 309 -9.85 2.72 -18.49
C VAL A 309 -9.35 1.31 -18.26
N VAL A 310 -8.57 1.11 -17.19
CA VAL A 310 -8.04 -0.21 -16.82
C VAL A 310 -9.15 -1.15 -16.39
N LEU A 311 -10.05 -0.67 -15.51
CA LEU A 311 -11.18 -1.48 -15.02
C LEU A 311 -12.10 -1.91 -16.17
N LYS A 312 -12.38 -1.01 -17.14
CA LYS A 312 -13.17 -1.38 -18.31
C LYS A 312 -12.47 -2.45 -19.16
N ALA A 313 -11.19 -2.26 -19.48
CA ALA A 313 -10.42 -3.24 -20.26
C ALA A 313 -10.39 -4.64 -19.59
N LEU A 314 -10.27 -4.67 -18.26
CA LEU A 314 -10.28 -5.91 -17.47
C LEU A 314 -11.70 -6.52 -17.40
N LEU A 315 -12.75 -5.70 -17.32
CA LEU A 315 -14.14 -6.15 -17.34
C LEU A 315 -14.50 -6.76 -18.68
N ASP A 316 -14.17 -6.08 -19.78
CA ASP A 316 -14.43 -6.54 -21.15
C ASP A 316 -13.69 -7.87 -21.45
N ALA A 317 -12.55 -8.10 -20.81
CA ALA A 317 -11.80 -9.35 -20.88
C ALA A 317 -12.28 -10.44 -19.91
N GLY A 318 -13.31 -10.18 -19.09
CA GLY A 318 -13.82 -11.13 -18.10
C GLY A 318 -12.87 -11.41 -16.94
N LEU A 319 -11.95 -10.49 -16.63
CA LEU A 319 -10.93 -10.63 -15.59
C LEU A 319 -11.35 -10.02 -14.26
N ILE A 320 -12.41 -9.23 -14.19
CA ILE A 320 -12.98 -8.68 -12.95
C ILE A 320 -14.48 -8.97 -12.85
N HIS A 321 -15.01 -8.93 -11.62
CA HIS A 321 -16.42 -9.10 -11.30
C HIS A 321 -17.15 -7.76 -11.43
N GLY A 322 -17.99 -7.64 -12.44
CA GLY A 322 -18.72 -6.41 -12.74
C GLY A 322 -19.93 -6.16 -11.83
N ASP A 323 -20.43 -7.18 -11.16
CA ASP A 323 -21.59 -7.15 -10.26
C ASP A 323 -21.27 -6.68 -8.84
N CYS A 324 -20.00 -6.46 -8.51
CA CYS A 324 -19.59 -5.92 -7.21
C CYS A 324 -20.21 -4.53 -6.97
N MET A 325 -20.86 -4.38 -5.81
CA MET A 325 -21.42 -3.11 -5.33
C MET A 325 -20.32 -2.08 -5.07
N THR A 326 -20.63 -0.79 -5.26
CA THR A 326 -19.69 0.32 -5.01
C THR A 326 -20.35 1.43 -4.18
N VAL A 327 -19.53 2.40 -3.75
CA VAL A 327 -19.99 3.57 -2.99
C VAL A 327 -20.98 4.49 -3.74
N THR A 328 -21.16 4.30 -5.04
CA THR A 328 -22.21 5.03 -5.79
C THR A 328 -23.60 4.45 -5.54
N GLY A 329 -23.72 3.28 -4.92
CA GLY A 329 -24.96 2.50 -4.83
C GLY A 329 -25.31 1.77 -6.12
N LYS A 330 -24.36 1.68 -7.05
CA LYS A 330 -24.41 0.94 -8.32
C LYS A 330 -23.31 -0.10 -8.36
N THR A 331 -23.43 -1.08 -9.23
CA THR A 331 -22.38 -2.07 -9.48
C THR A 331 -21.19 -1.47 -10.26
N MET A 332 -20.06 -2.16 -10.24
CA MET A 332 -18.86 -1.78 -11.01
C MET A 332 -19.19 -1.66 -12.52
N ALA A 333 -19.90 -2.64 -13.08
CA ALA A 333 -20.26 -2.63 -14.50
C ALA A 333 -21.22 -1.47 -14.86
N GLU A 334 -22.19 -1.15 -14.00
CA GLU A 334 -23.09 -0.01 -14.20
C GLU A 334 -22.33 1.32 -14.20
N ASN A 335 -21.40 1.51 -13.27
CA ASN A 335 -20.55 2.70 -13.24
C ASN A 335 -19.67 2.82 -14.49
N LEU A 336 -19.03 1.74 -14.92
CA LEU A 336 -18.18 1.76 -16.11
C LEU A 336 -18.99 2.01 -17.39
N LYS A 337 -20.19 1.48 -17.47
CA LYS A 337 -21.11 1.76 -18.59
C LYS A 337 -21.53 3.23 -18.64
N GLU A 338 -21.79 3.85 -17.48
CA GLU A 338 -22.21 5.26 -17.38
C GLU A 338 -21.06 6.22 -17.70
N ILE A 339 -19.86 5.94 -17.22
CA ILE A 339 -18.65 6.76 -17.47
C ILE A 339 -18.19 6.61 -18.92
N ALA A 340 -18.38 5.42 -19.50
CA ALA A 340 -17.93 5.06 -20.85
C ALA A 340 -16.45 5.45 -21.10
N PRO A 341 -15.50 4.96 -20.29
CA PRO A 341 -14.10 5.33 -20.44
C PRO A 341 -13.57 4.85 -21.80
N PRO A 342 -12.58 5.56 -22.39
CA PRO A 342 -11.96 5.14 -23.64
C PRO A 342 -11.22 3.80 -23.52
N ASP A 343 -10.83 3.22 -24.62
CA ASP A 343 -9.96 2.06 -24.65
C ASP A 343 -8.50 2.46 -24.27
N PRO A 344 -7.67 1.51 -23.81
CA PRO A 344 -6.26 1.74 -23.56
C PRO A 344 -5.53 2.38 -24.76
N ASP A 345 -4.66 3.36 -24.49
CA ASP A 345 -3.96 4.15 -25.52
C ASP A 345 -2.84 3.38 -26.26
N GLY A 346 -2.51 2.18 -25.79
CA GLY A 346 -1.47 1.33 -26.32
C GLY A 346 -0.03 1.79 -25.97
N GLN A 347 0.14 2.89 -25.22
CA GLN A 347 1.43 3.40 -24.76
C GLN A 347 1.54 3.34 -23.24
N ILE A 348 0.79 4.14 -22.53
CA ILE A 348 0.74 4.20 -21.06
C ILE A 348 0.10 2.92 -20.52
N LEU A 349 -1.01 2.52 -21.14
CA LEU A 349 -1.75 1.28 -20.86
C LEU A 349 -1.84 0.44 -22.12
N LYS A 350 -1.36 -0.80 -22.06
CA LYS A 350 -1.49 -1.78 -23.15
C LYS A 350 -2.87 -2.41 -23.15
N ALA A 351 -3.33 -2.83 -24.31
CA ALA A 351 -4.52 -3.64 -24.42
C ALA A 351 -4.29 -5.04 -23.82
N VAL A 352 -5.33 -5.67 -23.29
CA VAL A 352 -5.26 -7.05 -22.73
C VAL A 352 -4.80 -8.06 -23.80
N SER A 353 -5.14 -7.83 -25.06
CA SER A 353 -4.71 -8.67 -26.20
C SER A 353 -3.24 -8.49 -26.59
N SER A 354 -2.58 -7.40 -26.16
CA SER A 354 -1.16 -7.11 -26.45
C SER A 354 -0.48 -6.49 -25.23
N PRO A 355 -0.34 -7.23 -24.12
CA PRO A 355 0.18 -6.73 -22.86
C PRO A 355 1.69 -6.53 -22.87
N LEU A 356 2.24 -5.87 -21.85
CA LEU A 356 3.69 -5.77 -21.60
C LEU A 356 4.28 -7.13 -21.21
N ALA A 357 3.52 -7.92 -20.44
CA ALA A 357 3.86 -9.28 -20.08
C ALA A 357 2.55 -10.07 -19.86
N THR A 358 2.62 -11.38 -20.11
CA THR A 358 1.47 -12.30 -19.97
C THR A 358 1.13 -12.63 -18.52
N SER A 359 2.01 -12.30 -17.58
CA SER A 359 1.80 -12.44 -16.13
C SER A 359 1.87 -11.11 -15.44
N GLY A 360 1.14 -10.96 -14.34
CA GLY A 360 1.09 -9.76 -13.50
C GLY A 360 2.44 -9.39 -12.88
N GLY A 361 2.53 -8.16 -12.38
CA GLY A 361 3.78 -7.59 -11.90
C GLY A 361 4.29 -8.11 -10.55
N ILE A 362 3.51 -8.95 -9.83
CA ILE A 362 3.84 -9.46 -8.48
C ILE A 362 3.64 -10.97 -8.43
N THR A 363 4.56 -11.66 -7.74
CA THR A 363 4.49 -13.12 -7.52
C THR A 363 4.61 -13.43 -6.03
N ILE A 364 3.79 -14.38 -5.57
CA ILE A 364 3.90 -14.99 -4.26
C ILE A 364 4.80 -16.22 -4.37
N LEU A 365 5.79 -16.29 -3.49
CA LEU A 365 6.75 -17.39 -3.41
C LEU A 365 6.44 -18.28 -2.22
N GLY A 366 6.59 -19.58 -2.40
CA GLY A 366 6.68 -20.60 -1.35
C GLY A 366 8.11 -21.19 -1.31
N GLY A 367 8.31 -22.25 -0.55
CA GLY A 367 9.59 -22.94 -0.50
C GLY A 367 10.17 -23.07 0.90
N SER A 368 11.33 -23.72 1.00
CA SER A 368 11.93 -24.08 2.28
C SER A 368 12.38 -22.87 3.11
N LEU A 369 12.72 -21.75 2.45
CA LEU A 369 13.08 -20.50 3.14
C LEU A 369 11.83 -19.70 3.58
N VAL A 370 10.68 -19.91 2.93
CA VAL A 370 9.47 -19.10 3.09
C VAL A 370 8.21 -19.97 3.22
N PRO A 371 8.11 -20.81 4.26
CA PRO A 371 7.00 -21.77 4.39
C PRO A 371 5.61 -21.11 4.56
N GLU A 372 5.53 -19.87 5.02
CA GLU A 372 4.29 -19.08 5.08
C GLU A 372 4.17 -18.08 3.92
N GLY A 373 5.12 -18.09 2.99
CA GLY A 373 5.15 -17.24 1.81
C GLY A 373 6.09 -16.04 1.90
N ALA A 374 6.31 -15.45 0.72
CA ALA A 374 7.01 -14.18 0.53
C ALA A 374 6.49 -13.50 -0.73
N VAL A 375 6.82 -12.23 -0.92
CA VAL A 375 6.35 -11.42 -2.05
C VAL A 375 7.53 -10.89 -2.85
N THR A 376 7.50 -11.08 -4.17
CA THR A 376 8.48 -10.49 -5.08
C THR A 376 7.80 -9.70 -6.19
N LYS A 377 8.42 -8.59 -6.61
CA LYS A 377 8.01 -7.85 -7.80
C LYS A 377 8.80 -8.39 -8.99
N VAL A 378 8.10 -8.87 -10.00
CA VAL A 378 8.70 -9.47 -11.19
C VAL A 378 8.66 -8.54 -12.42
N ALA A 379 7.85 -7.48 -12.36
CA ALA A 379 7.78 -6.49 -13.42
C ALA A 379 9.15 -5.85 -13.67
N GLY A 380 9.65 -5.94 -14.93
CA GLY A 380 10.90 -5.33 -15.37
C GLY A 380 12.19 -5.99 -14.86
N VAL A 381 12.13 -7.11 -14.14
CA VAL A 381 13.32 -7.78 -13.57
C VAL A 381 14.05 -8.63 -14.63
N GLY A 382 13.33 -9.43 -15.41
CA GLY A 382 13.90 -10.23 -16.49
C GLY A 382 14.82 -11.38 -16.04
N VAL A 383 14.72 -11.83 -14.78
CA VAL A 383 15.46 -12.96 -14.21
C VAL A 383 14.46 -13.99 -13.73
N ASP A 384 14.47 -15.20 -14.33
CA ASP A 384 13.58 -16.29 -13.97
C ASP A 384 14.13 -17.13 -12.80
N VAL A 385 15.44 -17.40 -12.82
CA VAL A 385 16.13 -18.21 -11.81
C VAL A 385 17.40 -17.47 -11.37
N PHE A 386 17.61 -17.42 -10.06
CA PHE A 386 18.85 -16.91 -9.48
C PHE A 386 19.29 -17.83 -8.33
N GLU A 387 20.60 -18.11 -8.25
CA GLU A 387 21.18 -18.90 -7.17
C GLU A 387 22.54 -18.32 -6.79
N GLY A 388 22.76 -18.13 -5.49
CA GLY A 388 24.01 -17.54 -5.00
C GLY A 388 24.28 -17.82 -3.53
N PRO A 389 25.50 -17.47 -3.07
CA PRO A 389 25.87 -17.53 -1.65
C PRO A 389 25.22 -16.39 -0.87
N ALA A 390 24.72 -16.69 0.34
CA ALA A 390 24.15 -15.72 1.24
C ALA A 390 25.21 -14.77 1.85
N ARG A 391 24.86 -13.47 1.91
CA ARG A 391 25.50 -12.44 2.72
C ARG A 391 24.47 -11.95 3.74
N VAL A 392 24.66 -12.29 5.00
CA VAL A 392 23.63 -12.15 6.04
C VAL A 392 23.90 -10.92 6.90
N PHE A 393 22.86 -10.10 7.07
CA PHE A 393 22.87 -8.88 7.87
C PHE A 393 21.64 -8.83 8.78
N ASP A 394 21.82 -8.41 10.02
CA ASP A 394 20.73 -8.30 10.98
C ASP A 394 20.03 -6.91 10.94
N ARG A 395 20.43 -6.03 10.01
CA ARG A 395 19.86 -4.70 9.74
C ARG A 395 20.26 -4.17 8.36
N GLU A 396 19.46 -3.23 7.83
CA GLU A 396 19.75 -2.54 6.56
C GLU A 396 21.13 -1.86 6.56
N GLN A 397 21.53 -1.21 7.69
CA GLN A 397 22.80 -0.47 7.77
C GLN A 397 24.00 -1.37 7.50
N GLY A 398 24.04 -2.57 8.07
CA GLY A 398 25.17 -3.49 7.82
C GLY A 398 25.28 -3.91 6.35
N ALA A 399 24.14 -4.00 5.62
CA ALA A 399 24.16 -4.25 4.19
C ALA A 399 24.62 -3.02 3.39
N MET A 400 24.28 -1.81 3.84
CA MET A 400 24.78 -0.56 3.26
C MET A 400 26.29 -0.46 3.39
N ASP A 401 26.82 -0.67 4.59
CA ASP A 401 28.26 -0.63 4.88
C ASP A 401 29.01 -1.66 4.00
N ALA A 402 28.47 -2.89 3.88
CA ALA A 402 29.04 -3.95 3.06
C ALA A 402 28.94 -3.68 1.53
N LEU A 403 27.99 -2.88 1.09
CA LEU A 403 27.94 -2.41 -0.29
C LEU A 403 28.99 -1.34 -0.58
N GLU A 404 29.18 -0.41 0.37
CA GLU A 404 30.14 0.69 0.25
C GLU A 404 31.60 0.18 0.28
N ASP A 405 31.91 -0.80 1.14
CA ASP A 405 33.26 -1.39 1.24
C ASP A 405 33.54 -2.44 0.14
N GLY A 406 32.57 -2.75 -0.71
CA GLY A 406 32.71 -3.69 -1.83
C GLY A 406 32.62 -5.16 -1.44
N THR A 407 32.15 -5.50 -0.24
CA THR A 407 31.94 -6.89 0.22
C THR A 407 30.78 -7.56 -0.53
N ILE A 408 29.75 -6.80 -0.95
CA ILE A 408 28.64 -7.32 -1.77
C ILE A 408 29.03 -7.29 -3.23
N ASN A 409 28.98 -8.45 -3.90
CA ASN A 409 29.40 -8.66 -5.27
C ASN A 409 28.28 -9.26 -6.15
N ALA A 410 28.45 -9.17 -7.48
CA ALA A 410 27.57 -9.84 -8.42
C ALA A 410 27.53 -11.36 -8.12
N GLY A 411 26.32 -11.93 -8.09
CA GLY A 411 26.08 -13.34 -7.75
C GLY A 411 25.73 -13.57 -6.28
N ASP A 412 25.88 -12.58 -5.39
CA ASP A 412 25.53 -12.72 -3.98
C ASP A 412 24.00 -12.66 -3.76
N VAL A 413 23.56 -13.35 -2.69
CA VAL A 413 22.22 -13.23 -2.11
C VAL A 413 22.33 -12.45 -0.79
N VAL A 414 21.93 -11.19 -0.80
CA VAL A 414 21.90 -10.34 0.39
C VAL A 414 20.67 -10.68 1.21
N VAL A 415 20.85 -11.11 2.46
CA VAL A 415 19.78 -11.47 3.39
C VAL A 415 19.77 -10.46 4.54
N ILE A 416 18.72 -9.63 4.61
CA ILE A 416 18.51 -8.68 5.72
C ILE A 416 17.36 -9.22 6.56
N ARG A 417 17.64 -9.54 7.82
CA ARG A 417 16.68 -10.16 8.73
C ARG A 417 16.45 -9.31 9.99
N TYR A 418 15.46 -9.68 10.80
CA TYR A 418 14.98 -8.93 11.94
C TYR A 418 14.45 -7.52 11.58
N GLU A 419 13.88 -7.41 10.39
CA GLU A 419 13.15 -6.23 9.92
C GLU A 419 11.66 -6.53 9.67
N GLY A 420 11.18 -7.70 10.12
CA GLY A 420 9.78 -8.13 10.07
C GLY A 420 8.87 -7.38 11.05
N PRO A 421 7.57 -7.75 11.12
CA PRO A 421 6.58 -7.05 11.96
C PRO A 421 6.99 -6.88 13.43
N LYS A 422 7.58 -7.91 14.03
CA LYS A 422 8.03 -7.92 15.44
C LYS A 422 9.52 -7.60 15.58
N GLY A 423 10.36 -8.21 14.78
CA GLY A 423 11.83 -8.07 14.86
C GLY A 423 12.33 -6.67 14.51
N GLY A 424 11.78 -6.09 13.46
CA GLY A 424 11.95 -4.68 13.09
C GLY A 424 10.61 -3.95 13.20
N PRO A 425 10.13 -3.60 14.42
CA PRO A 425 8.76 -3.17 14.61
C PRO A 425 8.29 -2.14 13.57
N GLY A 426 7.16 -2.46 12.93
CA GLY A 426 6.63 -1.67 11.83
C GLY A 426 7.17 -2.03 10.45
N MET A 427 7.90 -3.14 10.28
CA MET A 427 8.39 -3.63 8.97
C MET A 427 8.95 -2.46 8.14
N ARG A 428 10.04 -1.88 8.57
CA ARG A 428 10.69 -0.74 7.92
C ARG A 428 10.77 -0.91 6.39
N GLU A 429 10.38 0.12 5.64
CA GLU A 429 10.59 0.14 4.18
C GLU A 429 12.05 0.42 3.87
N MET A 430 12.72 -0.56 3.28
CA MET A 430 14.11 -0.44 2.87
C MET A 430 14.18 0.07 1.43
N LEU A 431 14.46 1.36 1.27
CA LEU A 431 14.64 2.00 -0.02
C LEU A 431 16.09 2.36 -0.29
N MET A 432 16.86 2.66 0.75
CA MET A 432 18.27 3.05 0.60
C MET A 432 19.09 1.93 -0.01
N ILE A 433 19.05 0.74 0.57
CA ILE A 433 19.82 -0.41 0.06
C ILE A 433 19.40 -0.80 -1.37
N THR A 434 18.10 -0.75 -1.71
CA THR A 434 17.63 -1.09 -3.06
C THR A 434 18.07 -0.04 -4.10
N GLY A 435 18.00 1.23 -3.73
CA GLY A 435 18.52 2.33 -4.56
C GLY A 435 20.03 2.25 -4.74
N ALA A 436 20.77 1.98 -3.67
CA ALA A 436 22.22 1.86 -3.67
C ALA A 436 22.71 0.65 -4.50
N ILE A 437 22.10 -0.53 -4.36
CA ILE A 437 22.39 -1.72 -5.20
C ILE A 437 22.15 -1.41 -6.68
N LYS A 438 21.06 -0.71 -7.02
CA LYS A 438 20.76 -0.29 -8.40
C LYS A 438 21.77 0.75 -8.90
N GLY A 439 22.06 1.77 -8.10
CA GLY A 439 23.05 2.80 -8.42
C GLY A 439 24.46 2.23 -8.59
N ALA A 440 24.81 1.18 -7.86
CA ALA A 440 26.05 0.43 -7.99
C ALA A 440 26.12 -0.48 -9.26
N GLY A 441 25.06 -0.52 -10.08
CA GLY A 441 25.00 -1.38 -11.27
C GLY A 441 24.70 -2.86 -10.97
N LEU A 442 24.39 -3.22 -9.70
CA LEU A 442 24.20 -4.59 -9.23
C LEU A 442 22.72 -5.05 -9.25
N GLY A 443 21.79 -4.21 -9.65
CA GLY A 443 20.35 -4.46 -9.54
C GLY A 443 19.79 -5.70 -10.28
N LYS A 444 20.54 -6.30 -11.20
CA LYS A 444 20.20 -7.56 -11.91
C LYS A 444 21.10 -8.75 -11.52
N SER A 445 22.13 -8.50 -10.75
CA SER A 445 23.16 -9.50 -10.41
C SER A 445 23.27 -9.79 -8.91
N VAL A 446 22.41 -9.20 -8.10
CA VAL A 446 22.27 -9.45 -6.66
C VAL A 446 20.80 -9.73 -6.36
N LEU A 447 20.52 -10.79 -5.60
CA LEU A 447 19.21 -11.08 -5.02
C LEU A 447 19.17 -10.48 -3.60
N LEU A 448 18.14 -9.69 -3.30
CA LEU A 448 17.93 -9.12 -1.98
C LEU A 448 16.70 -9.75 -1.31
N ILE A 449 16.86 -10.30 -0.10
CA ILE A 449 15.83 -11.02 0.66
C ILE A 449 15.68 -10.39 2.04
N THR A 450 14.44 -10.24 2.52
CA THR A 450 14.16 -9.73 3.86
C THR A 450 12.83 -10.21 4.43
N ASP A 451 12.76 -10.36 5.75
CA ASP A 451 11.50 -10.49 6.49
C ASP A 451 10.78 -9.14 6.69
N GLY A 452 11.46 -8.03 6.41
CA GLY A 452 10.88 -6.71 6.29
C GLY A 452 10.18 -6.49 4.94
N ARG A 453 10.13 -5.24 4.46
CA ARG A 453 9.50 -4.87 3.19
C ARG A 453 10.30 -3.83 2.44
N PHE A 454 10.00 -3.71 1.16
CA PHE A 454 10.59 -2.70 0.31
C PHE A 454 9.59 -1.61 -0.05
N SER A 455 10.10 -0.43 -0.42
CA SER A 455 9.28 0.65 -0.95
C SER A 455 8.60 0.25 -2.27
N GLY A 456 7.44 0.83 -2.56
CA GLY A 456 6.77 0.67 -3.86
C GLY A 456 7.60 1.14 -5.06
N GLY A 457 8.62 1.97 -4.82
CA GLY A 457 9.58 2.42 -5.83
C GLY A 457 10.76 1.48 -6.09
N THR A 458 10.84 0.36 -5.35
CA THR A 458 11.93 -0.61 -5.51
C THR A 458 11.88 -1.31 -6.86
N THR A 459 13.04 -1.48 -7.47
CA THR A 459 13.30 -2.27 -8.69
C THR A 459 14.47 -3.23 -8.46
N GLY A 460 14.57 -4.27 -9.28
CA GLY A 460 15.58 -5.31 -9.13
C GLY A 460 15.00 -6.58 -8.49
N LEU A 461 15.84 -7.61 -8.35
CA LEU A 461 15.42 -8.91 -7.80
C LEU A 461 15.35 -8.82 -6.26
N CYS A 462 14.17 -8.48 -5.75
CA CYS A 462 13.92 -8.25 -4.33
C CYS A 462 12.75 -9.09 -3.83
N VAL A 463 12.95 -9.83 -2.73
CA VAL A 463 11.94 -10.65 -2.05
C VAL A 463 11.74 -10.10 -0.64
N GLY A 464 10.54 -9.61 -0.36
CA GLY A 464 10.15 -9.13 0.96
C GLY A 464 9.04 -9.95 1.60
N HIS A 465 8.64 -9.55 2.80
CA HIS A 465 7.58 -10.20 3.58
C HIS A 465 7.86 -11.69 3.85
N VAL A 466 9.15 -12.07 3.92
CA VAL A 466 9.54 -13.46 4.21
C VAL A 466 8.91 -13.90 5.53
N SER A 467 8.12 -14.96 5.46
CA SER A 467 7.37 -15.46 6.61
C SER A 467 7.57 -16.96 6.80
N PRO A 468 7.71 -17.41 8.06
CA PRO A 468 7.79 -16.65 9.31
C PRO A 468 9.04 -15.75 9.39
N GLU A 469 8.94 -14.61 10.10
CA GLU A 469 10.07 -13.69 10.30
C GLU A 469 11.17 -14.28 11.21
N ALA A 470 12.35 -13.66 11.20
CA ALA A 470 13.52 -14.17 11.93
C ALA A 470 13.30 -14.24 13.46
N VAL A 471 12.64 -13.26 14.07
CA VAL A 471 12.43 -13.24 15.53
C VAL A 471 11.50 -14.37 15.99
N ASP A 472 10.57 -14.80 15.14
CA ASP A 472 9.68 -15.96 15.38
C ASP A 472 10.36 -17.31 15.04
N GLY A 473 11.66 -17.32 14.71
CA GLY A 473 12.42 -18.54 14.39
C GLY A 473 12.13 -19.09 12.99
N GLY A 474 11.66 -18.25 12.07
CA GLY A 474 11.53 -18.62 10.66
C GLY A 474 12.86 -19.06 10.04
N PRO A 475 12.85 -19.82 8.93
CA PRO A 475 14.08 -20.32 8.31
C PRO A 475 15.10 -19.24 7.99
N ILE A 476 14.67 -18.01 7.71
CA ILE A 476 15.54 -16.86 7.46
C ILE A 476 16.49 -16.57 8.65
N ALA A 477 16.06 -16.85 9.89
CA ALA A 477 16.90 -16.70 11.09
C ALA A 477 18.07 -17.69 11.10
N LEU A 478 17.95 -18.81 10.42
CA LEU A 478 18.93 -19.91 10.42
C LEU A 478 19.97 -19.79 9.31
N VAL A 479 19.79 -18.85 8.37
CA VAL A 479 20.73 -18.60 7.27
C VAL A 479 22.06 -18.12 7.80
N ARG A 480 23.15 -18.65 7.26
CA ARG A 480 24.54 -18.26 7.56
C ARG A 480 25.24 -17.74 6.31
N ASN A 481 26.27 -16.93 6.49
CA ASN A 481 27.10 -16.49 5.36
C ASN A 481 27.65 -17.69 4.57
N GLY A 482 27.50 -17.64 3.25
CA GLY A 482 27.92 -18.69 2.34
C GLY A 482 26.88 -19.78 2.05
N ASP A 483 25.78 -19.86 2.81
CA ASP A 483 24.69 -20.78 2.48
C ASP A 483 24.15 -20.47 1.07
N ARG A 484 23.84 -21.55 0.31
CA ARG A 484 23.27 -21.37 -1.02
C ARG A 484 21.77 -21.14 -0.92
N ILE A 485 21.27 -20.10 -1.61
CA ILE A 485 19.86 -19.79 -1.74
C ILE A 485 19.49 -19.72 -3.21
N ARG A 486 18.37 -20.33 -3.57
CA ARG A 486 17.82 -20.34 -4.94
C ARG A 486 16.43 -19.77 -4.97
N ILE A 487 16.17 -18.83 -5.88
CA ILE A 487 14.85 -18.42 -6.30
C ILE A 487 14.56 -18.95 -7.70
N ASP A 488 13.35 -19.49 -7.90
CA ASP A 488 12.79 -19.80 -9.21
C ASP A 488 11.42 -19.12 -9.31
N VAL A 489 11.37 -18.02 -10.07
CA VAL A 489 10.18 -17.17 -10.18
C VAL A 489 9.03 -17.90 -10.88
N LYS A 490 9.34 -18.74 -11.89
CA LYS A 490 8.32 -19.52 -12.62
C LYS A 490 7.78 -20.67 -11.79
N ALA A 491 8.65 -21.39 -11.07
CA ALA A 491 8.25 -22.42 -10.12
C ALA A 491 7.66 -21.80 -8.83
N ARG A 492 7.85 -20.49 -8.61
CA ARG A 492 7.43 -19.75 -7.43
C ARG A 492 8.05 -20.29 -6.15
N THR A 493 9.31 -20.64 -6.19
CA THR A 493 10.03 -21.16 -5.02
C THR A 493 11.17 -20.25 -4.60
N LEU A 494 11.39 -20.21 -3.30
CA LEU A 494 12.55 -19.61 -2.65
C LEU A 494 13.10 -20.61 -1.62
N ASP A 495 14.24 -21.20 -1.94
CA ASP A 495 14.75 -22.34 -1.19
C ASP A 495 16.13 -22.06 -0.60
N LEU A 496 16.30 -22.47 0.65
CA LEU A 496 17.57 -22.55 1.35
C LEU A 496 18.16 -23.94 1.12
N LEU A 497 19.28 -24.00 0.38
CA LEU A 497 19.92 -25.25 -0.04
C LEU A 497 20.91 -25.74 1.04
N VAL A 498 20.39 -25.99 2.24
CA VAL A 498 21.11 -26.54 3.38
C VAL A 498 20.44 -27.84 3.81
N ASP A 499 21.25 -28.82 4.24
CA ASP A 499 20.73 -30.12 4.67
C ASP A 499 19.73 -29.97 5.83
N ALA A 500 18.65 -30.75 5.79
CA ALA A 500 17.58 -30.66 6.79
C ALA A 500 18.06 -30.95 8.22
N ARG A 501 19.06 -31.85 8.40
CA ARG A 501 19.63 -32.17 9.72
C ARG A 501 20.45 -30.99 10.25
N GLU A 502 21.20 -30.32 9.38
CA GLU A 502 21.93 -29.11 9.76
C GLU A 502 20.98 -27.98 10.14
N LEU A 503 19.90 -27.76 9.38
CA LEU A 503 18.88 -26.77 9.74
C LEU A 503 18.23 -27.08 11.09
N GLU A 504 17.96 -28.34 11.38
CA GLU A 504 17.40 -28.73 12.68
C GLU A 504 18.40 -28.50 13.82
N GLU A 505 19.70 -28.76 13.65
CA GLU A 505 20.71 -28.42 14.64
C GLU A 505 20.86 -26.91 14.85
N ARG A 506 20.79 -26.12 13.77
CA ARG A 506 20.76 -24.65 13.86
C ARG A 506 19.52 -24.16 14.62
N ARG A 507 18.36 -24.79 14.40
CA ARG A 507 17.09 -24.47 15.10
C ARG A 507 17.19 -24.73 16.60
N LYS A 508 17.79 -25.85 17.02
CA LYS A 508 17.99 -26.16 18.44
C LYS A 508 18.86 -25.12 19.17
N SER A 509 19.80 -24.49 18.46
CA SER A 509 20.70 -23.47 19.00
C SER A 509 20.17 -22.04 18.83
N PHE A 510 19.07 -21.86 18.12
CA PHE A 510 18.48 -20.54 17.85
C PHE A 510 18.00 -19.88 19.14
N LYS A 511 18.33 -18.60 19.27
CA LYS A 511 17.81 -17.72 20.34
C LYS A 511 17.37 -16.43 19.68
N PRO A 512 16.10 -16.01 19.85
CA PRO A 512 15.63 -14.75 19.31
C PRO A 512 16.41 -13.57 19.92
N LEU A 513 16.62 -12.54 19.11
CA LEU A 513 17.20 -11.29 19.62
C LEU A 513 16.25 -10.63 20.64
N PRO A 514 16.78 -9.91 21.63
CA PRO A 514 15.95 -9.16 22.55
C PRO A 514 15.12 -8.10 21.80
N PRO A 515 13.92 -7.74 22.31
CA PRO A 515 13.09 -6.73 21.69
C PRO A 515 13.83 -5.41 21.48
N ARG A 516 13.75 -4.85 20.27
CA ARG A 516 14.42 -3.58 19.92
C ARG A 516 13.85 -2.39 20.71
N TYR A 517 12.56 -2.44 21.08
CA TYR A 517 11.87 -1.39 21.83
C TYR A 517 11.10 -1.98 23.01
N THR A 518 11.31 -1.41 24.21
CA THR A 518 10.74 -1.92 25.47
C THR A 518 9.60 -1.07 26.00
N TYR A 519 9.32 0.11 25.40
CA TYR A 519 8.24 1.01 25.79
C TYR A 519 7.63 1.75 24.58
N GLY A 520 6.53 2.46 24.81
CA GLY A 520 5.88 3.28 23.81
C GLY A 520 5.05 2.47 22.80
N VAL A 521 4.68 3.11 21.68
CA VAL A 521 3.79 2.53 20.69
C VAL A 521 4.42 1.32 19.99
N LEU A 522 5.72 1.36 19.70
CA LEU A 522 6.40 0.22 19.05
C LEU A 522 6.41 -1.03 19.94
N SER A 523 6.60 -0.87 21.25
CA SER A 523 6.52 -2.00 22.19
C SER A 523 5.11 -2.58 22.31
N LYS A 524 4.07 -1.74 22.22
CA LYS A 524 2.67 -2.22 22.16
C LYS A 524 2.42 -2.99 20.87
N TYR A 525 2.84 -2.43 19.75
CA TYR A 525 2.70 -3.03 18.43
C TYR A 525 3.32 -4.43 18.35
N VAL A 526 4.56 -4.60 18.82
CA VAL A 526 5.25 -5.91 18.83
C VAL A 526 4.48 -6.99 19.58
N LYS A 527 3.75 -6.62 20.62
CA LYS A 527 2.97 -7.58 21.43
C LYS A 527 1.69 -8.05 20.76
N LEU A 528 1.15 -7.26 19.84
CA LEU A 528 -0.16 -7.47 19.23
C LEU A 528 -0.04 -7.93 17.77
N VAL A 529 1.02 -7.52 17.08
CA VAL A 529 1.12 -7.73 15.64
C VAL A 529 1.30 -9.19 15.26
N GLY A 530 0.51 -9.61 14.27
CA GLY A 530 0.60 -10.93 13.64
C GLY A 530 1.65 -11.01 12.51
N SER A 531 1.70 -12.17 11.85
CA SER A 531 2.61 -12.45 10.73
C SER A 531 2.31 -11.54 9.51
N ALA A 532 3.35 -11.23 8.72
CA ALA A 532 3.22 -10.55 7.45
C ALA A 532 2.38 -11.36 6.44
N SER A 533 2.41 -12.71 6.50
CA SER A 533 1.57 -13.59 5.68
C SER A 533 0.06 -13.40 5.92
N ARG A 534 -0.33 -12.74 7.02
CA ARG A 534 -1.71 -12.40 7.39
C ARG A 534 -1.96 -10.90 7.46
N GLY A 535 -1.10 -10.08 6.86
CA GLY A 535 -1.28 -8.63 6.79
C GLY A 535 -0.61 -7.81 7.89
N ALA A 536 0.10 -8.44 8.84
CA ALA A 536 0.73 -7.76 9.99
C ALA A 536 -0.26 -6.84 10.72
N VAL A 537 -1.45 -7.36 11.06
CA VAL A 537 -2.49 -6.67 11.83
C VAL A 537 -2.27 -6.84 13.33
N CYS A 538 -2.77 -5.90 14.13
CA CYS A 538 -2.78 -5.97 15.58
C CYS A 538 -4.15 -6.49 16.06
N ASP A 539 -4.15 -7.68 16.68
CA ASP A 539 -5.32 -8.32 17.32
C ASP A 539 -5.23 -8.22 18.84
#